data_18a4ed8bea1ba247aeba57341f6d4353
#
_entry.id   18a4ed8bea1ba247aeba57341f6d4353
#
_cell.length_a   1.000
_cell.length_b   1.000
_cell.length_c   1.000
_cell.angle_alpha   90.00
_cell.angle_beta   90.00
_cell.angle_gamma   90.00
#
_symmetry.space_group_name_H-M   'P 1'
#
loop_
_entity.id
_entity.type
_entity.pdbx_description
1 polymer ?
#
loop_
_entity_poly.entity_id
_entity_poly.type
_entity_poly.pdbx_seq_one_letter_code
_entity_poly.pdbx_strand_id
1 'polypeptide(L)'
;MQKIKAVAYARYSSDKQQESSIVVQLGAIHRFCEMHNIELIHEYVDEAQTGTNANRKEFQEMIQDAPKKEFRFVVVHRMDRWARNVDDARHYKKLLSKYGVKVVSALEEFDETPEGEFFELLSMGMAELYSKKLARESLAGVLANAREGKVHGGMPPLGYTVKNKKYVIDEQEAEAVKIIFDLEIGRAHV
;
A
#
# COMPACT_ATOMS: atom_id res chain seq x y z
N MET A 1 18.89 -19.75 27.65
CA MET A 1 18.36 -20.22 26.33
C MET A 1 18.58 -19.11 25.32
N GLN A 2 19.11 -19.44 24.16
CA GLN A 2 19.32 -18.45 23.10
C GLN A 2 17.93 -18.04 22.55
N LYS A 3 17.64 -16.73 22.50
CA LYS A 3 16.37 -16.25 21.95
C LYS A 3 16.30 -16.56 20.46
N ILE A 4 15.10 -16.88 19.98
CA ILE A 4 14.87 -17.07 18.55
C ILE A 4 14.89 -15.68 17.90
N LYS A 5 15.68 -15.54 16.83
CA LYS A 5 15.83 -14.28 16.11
C LYS A 5 14.79 -14.14 15.01
N ALA A 6 14.23 -12.95 14.89
CA ALA A 6 13.27 -12.58 13.86
C ALA A 6 13.60 -11.22 13.25
N VAL A 7 13.00 -10.94 12.10
CA VAL A 7 12.97 -9.62 11.48
C VAL A 7 11.53 -9.15 11.30
N ALA A 8 11.31 -7.84 11.35
CA ALA A 8 10.02 -7.24 11.02
C ALA A 8 9.95 -6.89 9.55
N TYR A 9 8.77 -7.01 8.96
CA TYR A 9 8.47 -6.40 7.69
C TYR A 9 7.20 -5.57 7.78
N ALA A 10 7.30 -4.29 7.42
CA ALA A 10 6.18 -3.36 7.38
C ALA A 10 6.15 -2.60 6.04
N ARG A 11 4.96 -2.24 5.58
CA ARG A 11 4.81 -1.43 4.38
C ARG A 11 3.65 -0.47 4.47
N TYR A 12 3.76 0.68 3.82
CA TYR A 12 2.62 1.57 3.63
C TYR A 12 1.53 0.86 2.81
N SER A 13 0.28 1.11 3.17
CA SER A 13 -0.85 0.86 2.29
C SER A 13 -1.33 2.19 1.74
N SER A 14 -1.89 2.18 0.52
CA SER A 14 -2.51 3.35 -0.11
C SER A 14 -3.75 3.87 0.65
N ASP A 15 -4.30 3.05 1.54
CA ASP A 15 -5.43 3.43 2.38
C ASP A 15 -4.96 4.32 3.53
N LYS A 16 -5.44 5.56 3.55
CA LYS A 16 -5.13 6.61 4.53
C LYS A 16 -5.68 6.35 5.95
N GLN A 17 -5.98 5.11 6.32
CA GLN A 17 -6.49 4.79 7.65
C GLN A 17 -5.35 4.73 8.66
N GLN A 18 -5.57 5.27 9.85
CA GLN A 18 -4.59 5.31 10.96
C GLN A 18 -4.05 3.92 11.34
N GLU A 19 -4.86 2.87 11.19
CA GLU A 19 -4.46 1.48 11.48
C GLU A 19 -3.40 0.92 10.53
N SER A 20 -3.14 1.59 9.40
CA SER A 20 -2.15 1.17 8.41
C SER A 20 -0.80 1.87 8.53
N SER A 21 -0.63 2.76 9.51
CA SER A 21 0.64 3.46 9.71
C SER A 21 1.78 2.49 10.08
N ILE A 22 2.99 2.75 9.61
CA ILE A 22 4.18 1.94 9.93
C ILE A 22 4.39 1.83 11.44
N VAL A 23 4.16 2.93 12.17
CA VAL A 23 4.31 2.96 13.65
C VAL A 23 3.37 1.96 14.33
N VAL A 24 2.11 1.88 13.90
CA VAL A 24 1.13 0.93 14.44
C VAL A 24 1.53 -0.50 14.09
N GLN A 25 1.96 -0.75 12.86
CA GLN A 25 2.40 -2.08 12.41
C GLN A 25 3.61 -2.55 13.25
N LEU A 26 4.67 -1.75 13.32
CA LEU A 26 5.86 -2.08 14.09
C LEU A 26 5.54 -2.25 15.58
N GLY A 27 4.71 -1.37 16.16
CA GLY A 27 4.29 -1.49 17.56
C GLY A 27 3.56 -2.81 17.87
N ALA A 28 2.77 -3.34 16.95
CA ALA A 28 2.14 -4.66 17.10
C ALA A 28 3.16 -5.79 16.98
N ILE A 29 4.11 -5.70 16.04
CA ILE A 29 5.17 -6.67 15.83
C ILE A 29 6.09 -6.74 17.05
N HIS A 30 6.49 -5.60 17.61
CA HIS A 30 7.31 -5.54 18.84
C HIS A 30 6.60 -6.24 20.00
N ARG A 31 5.33 -5.91 20.26
CA ARG A 31 4.55 -6.57 21.33
C ARG A 31 4.46 -8.08 21.14
N PHE A 32 4.23 -8.52 19.90
CA PHE A 32 4.21 -9.95 19.57
C PHE A 32 5.56 -10.61 19.88
N CYS A 33 6.67 -10.01 19.45
CA CYS A 33 8.02 -10.54 19.72
C CYS A 33 8.34 -10.59 21.22
N GLU A 34 7.95 -9.59 21.99
CA GLU A 34 8.12 -9.56 23.44
C GLU A 34 7.33 -10.68 24.12
N MET A 35 6.04 -10.84 23.78
CA MET A 35 5.17 -11.88 24.35
C MET A 35 5.69 -13.30 24.07
N HIS A 36 6.28 -13.52 22.90
CA HIS A 36 6.80 -14.82 22.49
C HIS A 36 8.30 -15.03 22.78
N ASN A 37 8.95 -14.09 23.49
CA ASN A 37 10.37 -14.12 23.80
C ASN A 37 11.28 -14.25 22.56
N ILE A 38 10.91 -13.54 21.49
CA ILE A 38 11.60 -13.46 20.20
C ILE A 38 12.48 -12.20 20.19
N GLU A 39 13.72 -12.33 19.71
CA GLU A 39 14.64 -11.21 19.51
C GLU A 39 14.45 -10.62 18.11
N LEU A 40 13.96 -9.39 18.02
CA LEU A 40 13.85 -8.66 16.76
C LEU A 40 15.21 -8.04 16.42
N ILE A 41 15.85 -8.50 15.34
CA ILE A 41 17.21 -8.08 14.98
C ILE A 41 17.26 -7.02 13.89
N HIS A 42 16.19 -6.89 13.08
CA HIS A 42 16.12 -5.89 12.01
C HIS A 42 14.66 -5.59 11.61
N GLU A 43 14.44 -4.38 11.07
CA GLU A 43 13.14 -3.91 10.56
C GLU A 43 13.28 -3.47 9.12
N TYR A 44 12.62 -4.18 8.21
CA TYR A 44 12.52 -3.83 6.79
C TYR A 44 11.23 -3.05 6.57
N VAL A 45 11.33 -1.81 6.07
CA VAL A 45 10.18 -0.91 5.93
C VAL A 45 10.12 -0.35 4.52
N ASP A 46 9.13 -0.78 3.75
CA ASP A 46 8.86 -0.21 2.43
C ASP A 46 7.89 0.98 2.56
N GLU A 47 8.41 2.19 2.39
CA GLU A 47 7.61 3.40 2.32
C GLU A 47 6.89 3.52 0.97
N ALA A 48 5.67 4.08 0.98
CA ALA A 48 4.93 4.35 -0.25
C ALA A 48 5.63 5.45 -1.05
N GLN A 49 6.36 5.09 -2.10
CA GLN A 49 6.77 6.04 -3.11
C GLN A 49 5.59 6.34 -4.02
N THR A 50 5.30 7.64 -4.22
CA THR A 50 4.32 8.15 -5.18
C THR A 50 4.77 7.80 -6.60
N GLY A 51 4.11 6.82 -7.22
CA GLY A 51 4.41 6.39 -8.58
C GLY A 51 4.19 4.90 -8.81
N THR A 52 3.99 4.51 -10.06
CA THR A 52 3.67 3.15 -10.51
C THR A 52 4.76 2.10 -10.26
N ASN A 53 5.95 2.51 -9.79
CA ASN A 53 7.07 1.64 -9.42
C ASN A 53 7.20 1.53 -7.90
N ALA A 54 6.27 0.82 -7.27
CA ALA A 54 6.44 0.36 -5.90
C ALA A 54 7.47 -0.79 -5.87
N ASN A 55 8.75 -0.44 -6.09
CA ASN A 55 9.85 -1.36 -5.91
C ASN A 55 9.97 -1.62 -4.40
N ARG A 56 9.55 -2.81 -3.96
CA ARG A 56 9.66 -3.28 -2.56
C ARG A 56 11.13 -3.58 -2.25
N LYS A 57 11.95 -2.52 -2.17
CA LYS A 57 13.41 -2.63 -2.03
C LYS A 57 13.76 -3.36 -0.75
N GLU A 58 13.16 -2.93 0.36
CA GLU A 58 13.39 -3.53 1.68
C GLU A 58 12.91 -4.99 1.72
N PHE A 59 11.78 -5.29 1.09
CA PHE A 59 11.32 -6.67 0.95
C PHE A 59 12.31 -7.53 0.16
N GLN A 60 12.85 -7.02 -0.95
CA GLN A 60 13.84 -7.76 -1.74
C GLN A 60 15.14 -7.98 -0.95
N GLU A 61 15.57 -6.98 -0.20
CA GLU A 61 16.74 -7.06 0.68
C GLU A 61 16.53 -8.13 1.76
N MET A 62 15.38 -8.14 2.42
CA MET A 62 15.00 -9.18 3.39
C MET A 62 15.07 -10.59 2.76
N ILE A 63 14.57 -10.75 1.53
CA ILE A 63 14.64 -12.04 0.82
C ILE A 63 16.08 -12.44 0.52
N GLN A 64 16.95 -11.47 0.15
CA GLN A 64 18.38 -11.69 -0.09
C GLN A 64 19.17 -12.01 1.18
N ASP A 65 18.69 -11.56 2.33
CA ASP A 65 19.32 -11.83 3.62
C ASP A 65 18.92 -13.20 4.22
N ALA A 66 17.78 -13.76 3.83
CA ALA A 66 17.31 -15.05 4.30
C ALA A 66 18.34 -16.21 4.17
N PRO A 67 19.14 -16.32 3.07
CA PRO A 67 20.21 -17.33 2.96
C PRO A 67 21.29 -17.23 4.03
N LYS A 68 21.50 -16.06 4.66
CA LYS A 68 22.49 -15.87 5.73
C LYS A 68 22.10 -16.59 7.03
N LYS A 69 20.84 -17.03 7.16
CA LYS A 69 20.28 -17.78 8.29
C LYS A 69 20.44 -17.08 9.65
N GLU A 70 20.47 -15.76 9.66
CA GLU A 70 20.59 -14.96 10.86
C GLU A 70 19.28 -14.87 11.63
N PHE A 71 18.13 -15.08 10.98
CA PHE A 71 16.79 -15.08 11.56
C PHE A 71 16.00 -16.33 11.15
N ARG A 72 15.01 -16.67 11.95
CA ARG A 72 14.09 -17.81 11.73
C ARG A 72 12.67 -17.39 11.40
N PHE A 73 12.29 -16.16 11.75
CA PHE A 73 10.95 -15.64 11.50
C PHE A 73 11.02 -14.30 10.80
N VAL A 74 10.09 -14.08 9.87
CA VAL A 74 9.67 -12.77 9.41
C VAL A 74 8.31 -12.49 10.05
N VAL A 75 8.24 -11.46 10.88
CA VAL A 75 7.02 -11.05 11.55
C VAL A 75 6.39 -9.88 10.80
N VAL A 76 5.14 -10.03 10.42
CA VAL A 76 4.34 -8.99 9.77
C VAL A 76 3.15 -8.61 10.65
N HIS A 77 2.59 -7.42 10.47
CA HIS A 77 1.41 -6.99 11.21
C HIS A 77 0.20 -7.90 10.91
N ARG A 78 -0.10 -8.09 9.62
CA ARG A 78 -1.15 -8.97 9.08
C ARG A 78 -0.66 -9.60 7.78
N MET A 79 -1.23 -10.72 7.38
CA MET A 79 -0.81 -11.44 6.17
C MET A 79 -1.06 -10.64 4.89
N ASP A 80 -2.06 -9.75 4.85
CA ASP A 80 -2.30 -8.85 3.71
C ASP A 80 -1.21 -7.76 3.56
N ARG A 81 -0.36 -7.57 4.58
CA ARG A 81 0.84 -6.70 4.51
C ARG A 81 2.07 -7.43 3.99
N TRP A 82 2.05 -8.76 4.03
CA TRP A 82 3.13 -9.62 3.53
C TRP A 82 3.28 -9.55 2.01
N ALA A 83 2.20 -9.80 1.27
CA ALA A 83 2.23 -9.89 -0.17
C ALA A 83 1.12 -9.05 -0.84
N ARG A 84 1.23 -8.84 -2.16
CA ARG A 84 0.23 -8.08 -2.92
C ARG A 84 -0.96 -8.94 -3.35
N ASN A 85 -0.74 -10.21 -3.51
CA ASN A 85 -1.73 -11.21 -3.91
C ASN A 85 -1.36 -12.58 -3.33
N VAL A 86 -2.25 -13.54 -3.47
CA VAL A 86 -2.10 -14.90 -2.94
C VAL A 86 -0.92 -15.65 -3.59
N ASP A 87 -0.69 -15.44 -4.89
CA ASP A 87 0.38 -16.13 -5.62
C ASP A 87 1.75 -15.66 -5.15
N ASP A 88 1.96 -14.36 -5.00
CA ASP A 88 3.18 -13.78 -4.43
C ASP A 88 3.40 -14.31 -3.00
N ALA A 89 2.33 -14.38 -2.18
CA ALA A 89 2.43 -14.88 -0.82
C ALA A 89 2.95 -16.30 -0.77
N ARG A 90 2.38 -17.20 -1.58
CA ARG A 90 2.81 -18.58 -1.68
C ARG A 90 4.24 -18.71 -2.19
N HIS A 91 4.58 -17.96 -3.26
CA HIS A 91 5.90 -17.99 -3.86
C HIS A 91 6.99 -17.63 -2.83
N TYR A 92 6.85 -16.48 -2.17
CA TYR A 92 7.86 -16.02 -1.22
C TYR A 92 7.90 -16.83 0.08
N LYS A 93 6.76 -17.33 0.58
CA LYS A 93 6.76 -18.28 1.71
C LYS A 93 7.53 -19.54 1.38
N LYS A 94 7.31 -20.13 0.19
CA LYS A 94 8.04 -21.31 -0.27
C LYS A 94 9.53 -21.03 -0.45
N LEU A 95 9.89 -19.83 -0.92
CA LEU A 95 11.27 -19.42 -1.07
C LEU A 95 11.97 -19.33 0.30
N LEU A 96 11.37 -18.63 1.27
CA LEU A 96 11.90 -18.48 2.62
C LEU A 96 11.99 -19.82 3.37
N SER A 97 11.01 -20.70 3.20
CA SER A 97 11.01 -22.03 3.84
C SER A 97 12.22 -22.88 3.45
N LYS A 98 12.77 -22.71 2.22
CA LYS A 98 14.03 -23.38 1.79
C LYS A 98 15.22 -22.99 2.67
N TYR A 99 15.20 -21.80 3.26
CA TYR A 99 16.24 -21.30 4.17
C TYR A 99 15.89 -21.53 5.64
N GLY A 100 14.75 -22.18 5.91
CA GLY A 100 14.27 -22.42 7.28
C GLY A 100 13.65 -21.20 7.94
N VAL A 101 13.21 -20.21 7.14
CA VAL A 101 12.55 -19.00 7.61
C VAL A 101 11.04 -19.14 7.43
N LYS A 102 10.27 -18.83 8.48
CA LYS A 102 8.80 -18.81 8.48
C LYS A 102 8.27 -17.38 8.53
N VAL A 103 7.13 -17.14 7.91
CA VAL A 103 6.41 -15.88 7.97
C VAL A 103 5.25 -16.03 8.93
N VAL A 104 5.15 -15.13 9.91
CA VAL A 104 4.09 -15.12 10.93
C VAL A 104 3.45 -13.75 11.03
N SER A 105 2.15 -13.72 11.33
CA SER A 105 1.40 -12.49 11.58
C SER A 105 1.38 -12.17 13.08
N ALA A 106 1.50 -10.89 13.44
CA ALA A 106 1.39 -10.43 14.82
C ALA A 106 -0.06 -10.39 15.34
N LEU A 107 -1.04 -10.30 14.44
CA LEU A 107 -2.46 -10.19 14.80
C LEU A 107 -3.31 -11.40 14.41
N GLU A 108 -2.82 -12.25 13.51
CA GLU A 108 -3.57 -13.37 12.97
C GLU A 108 -2.82 -14.65 13.31
N GLU A 109 -3.44 -15.52 14.10
CA GLU A 109 -2.91 -16.84 14.41
C GLU A 109 -3.50 -17.84 13.43
N PHE A 110 -2.67 -18.45 12.61
CA PHE A 110 -3.03 -19.58 11.76
C PHE A 110 -2.25 -20.80 12.19
N ASP A 111 -2.96 -21.89 12.45
CA ASP A 111 -2.33 -23.15 12.81
C ASP A 111 -1.48 -23.68 11.63
N GLU A 112 -0.38 -24.38 11.94
CA GLU A 112 0.46 -25.08 10.94
C GLU A 112 -0.21 -26.39 10.46
N THR A 113 -1.53 -26.37 10.28
CA THR A 113 -2.32 -27.46 9.74
C THR A 113 -2.76 -27.13 8.30
N PRO A 114 -3.12 -28.13 7.48
CA PRO A 114 -3.69 -27.87 6.16
C PRO A 114 -4.93 -26.96 6.20
N GLU A 115 -5.72 -27.06 7.26
CA GLU A 115 -6.88 -26.22 7.50
C GLU A 115 -6.47 -24.78 7.82
N GLY A 116 -5.44 -24.58 8.65
CA GLY A 116 -4.85 -23.27 8.96
C GLY A 116 -4.28 -22.57 7.72
N GLU A 117 -3.55 -23.30 6.87
CA GLU A 117 -3.08 -22.79 5.57
C GLU A 117 -4.25 -22.40 4.66
N PHE A 118 -5.32 -23.16 4.64
CA PHE A 118 -6.52 -22.84 3.87
C PHE A 118 -7.19 -21.57 4.37
N PHE A 119 -7.37 -21.40 5.69
CA PHE A 119 -7.95 -20.19 6.28
C PHE A 119 -7.08 -18.96 6.04
N GLU A 120 -5.76 -19.09 6.10
CA GLU A 120 -4.85 -18.00 5.76
C GLU A 120 -5.04 -17.55 4.31
N LEU A 121 -5.06 -18.49 3.37
CA LEU A 121 -5.27 -18.19 1.95
C LEU A 121 -6.65 -17.59 1.67
N LEU A 122 -7.66 -18.07 2.37
CA LEU A 122 -9.02 -17.52 2.28
C LEU A 122 -9.06 -16.07 2.77
N SER A 123 -8.44 -15.78 3.92
CA SER A 123 -8.35 -14.41 4.47
C SER A 123 -7.66 -13.45 3.49
N MET A 124 -6.52 -13.85 2.92
CA MET A 124 -5.82 -13.06 1.91
C MET A 124 -6.65 -12.85 0.64
N GLY A 125 -7.31 -13.90 0.15
CA GLY A 125 -8.18 -13.85 -1.02
C GLY A 125 -9.38 -12.91 -0.82
N MET A 126 -9.97 -12.91 0.37
CA MET A 126 -11.05 -11.99 0.73
C MET A 126 -10.58 -10.54 0.77
N ALA A 127 -9.40 -10.26 1.33
CA ALA A 127 -8.82 -8.92 1.35
C ALA A 127 -8.55 -8.40 -0.08
N GLU A 128 -8.02 -9.25 -0.97
CA GLU A 128 -7.80 -8.91 -2.38
C GLU A 128 -9.13 -8.64 -3.11
N LEU A 129 -10.14 -9.47 -2.89
CA LEU A 129 -11.48 -9.30 -3.47
C LEU A 129 -12.11 -7.98 -3.02
N TYR A 130 -12.01 -7.65 -1.72
CA TYR A 130 -12.52 -6.40 -1.16
C TYR A 130 -11.84 -5.18 -1.80
N SER A 131 -10.51 -5.20 -1.94
CA SER A 131 -9.77 -4.12 -2.60
C SER A 131 -10.18 -3.94 -4.06
N LYS A 132 -10.35 -5.03 -4.81
CA LYS A 132 -10.84 -4.99 -6.21
C LYS A 132 -12.26 -4.46 -6.31
N LYS A 133 -13.14 -4.83 -5.37
CA LYS A 133 -14.52 -4.33 -5.32
C LYS A 133 -14.54 -2.83 -5.04
N LEU A 134 -13.79 -2.35 -4.05
CA LEU A 134 -13.69 -0.94 -3.70
C LEU A 134 -13.15 -0.09 -4.86
N ALA A 135 -12.11 -0.57 -5.56
CA ALA A 135 -11.56 0.11 -6.74
C ALA A 135 -12.61 0.25 -7.85
N ARG A 136 -13.42 -0.80 -8.09
CA ARG A 136 -14.49 -0.79 -9.09
C ARG A 136 -15.63 0.16 -8.71
N GLU A 137 -16.03 0.19 -7.46
CA GLU A 137 -17.05 1.11 -6.93
C GLU A 137 -16.57 2.57 -6.99
N SER A 138 -15.31 2.83 -6.63
CA SER A 138 -14.69 4.15 -6.75
C SER A 138 -14.68 4.64 -8.19
N LEU A 139 -14.26 3.81 -9.15
CA LEU A 139 -14.27 4.14 -10.57
C LEU A 139 -15.68 4.42 -11.08
N ALA A 140 -16.66 3.61 -10.68
CA ALA A 140 -18.07 3.84 -11.04
C ALA A 140 -18.57 5.19 -10.51
N GLY A 141 -18.22 5.56 -9.29
CA GLY A 141 -18.53 6.87 -8.70
C GLY A 141 -17.89 8.04 -9.46
N VAL A 142 -16.62 7.89 -9.86
CA VAL A 142 -15.92 8.89 -10.69
C VAL A 142 -16.62 9.08 -12.03
N LEU A 143 -16.96 7.98 -12.72
CA LEU A 143 -17.64 8.02 -14.02
C LEU A 143 -19.06 8.62 -13.92
N ALA A 144 -19.80 8.31 -12.83
CA ALA A 144 -21.10 8.91 -12.59
C ALA A 144 -21.00 10.43 -12.40
N ASN A 145 -20.05 10.89 -11.57
CA ASN A 145 -19.79 12.32 -11.37
C ASN A 145 -19.39 13.02 -12.69
N ALA A 146 -18.54 12.39 -13.50
CA ALA A 146 -18.11 12.93 -14.78
C ALA A 146 -19.29 13.07 -15.76
N ARG A 147 -20.20 12.09 -15.82
CA ARG A 147 -21.42 12.17 -16.64
C ARG A 147 -22.36 13.31 -16.22
N GLU A 148 -22.38 13.64 -14.93
CA GLU A 148 -23.14 14.77 -14.40
C GLU A 148 -22.39 16.12 -14.52
N GLY A 149 -21.19 16.13 -15.14
CA GLY A 149 -20.35 17.32 -15.26
C GLY A 149 -19.82 17.83 -13.91
N LYS A 150 -19.73 16.93 -12.91
CA LYS A 150 -19.19 17.27 -11.60
C LYS A 150 -17.67 17.16 -11.59
N VAL A 151 -17.03 18.12 -10.97
CA VAL A 151 -15.58 18.11 -10.75
C VAL A 151 -15.23 17.04 -9.72
N HIS A 152 -14.25 16.20 -10.06
CA HIS A 152 -13.79 15.12 -9.21
C HIS A 152 -12.35 15.39 -8.71
N GLY A 153 -12.23 16.33 -7.75
CA GLY A 153 -10.93 16.70 -7.16
C GLY A 153 -9.98 17.39 -8.18
N GLY A 154 -8.78 17.66 -7.71
CA GLY A 154 -7.78 18.38 -8.49
C GLY A 154 -7.89 19.90 -8.34
N MET A 155 -6.84 20.60 -8.79
CA MET A 155 -6.81 22.07 -8.86
C MET A 155 -7.61 22.51 -10.10
N PRO A 156 -8.51 23.48 -10.00
CA PRO A 156 -9.22 23.99 -11.16
C PRO A 156 -8.23 24.61 -12.15
N PRO A 157 -8.50 24.55 -13.45
CA PRO A 157 -7.72 25.27 -14.45
C PRO A 157 -7.77 26.79 -14.19
N LEU A 158 -6.72 27.51 -14.58
CA LEU A 158 -6.66 28.98 -14.50
C LEU A 158 -7.89 29.58 -15.20
N GLY A 159 -8.54 30.57 -14.58
CA GLY A 159 -9.79 31.17 -15.03
C GLY A 159 -11.05 30.49 -14.53
N TYR A 160 -10.92 29.45 -13.72
CA TYR A 160 -12.06 28.73 -13.17
C TYR A 160 -11.91 28.49 -11.66
N THR A 161 -13.03 28.55 -10.96
CA THR A 161 -13.16 28.10 -9.57
C THR A 161 -14.19 26.98 -9.48
N VAL A 162 -14.21 26.23 -8.36
CA VAL A 162 -15.17 25.14 -8.13
C VAL A 162 -16.24 25.60 -7.15
N LYS A 163 -17.50 25.68 -7.62
CA LYS A 163 -18.67 25.92 -6.77
C LYS A 163 -19.68 24.78 -6.97
N ASN A 164 -20.16 24.18 -5.87
CA ASN A 164 -21.13 23.07 -5.91
C ASN A 164 -20.68 21.91 -6.83
N LYS A 165 -19.40 21.55 -6.77
CA LYS A 165 -18.77 20.51 -7.61
C LYS A 165 -18.84 20.79 -9.12
N LYS A 166 -19.01 22.03 -9.56
CA LYS A 166 -18.95 22.44 -10.97
C LYS A 166 -17.94 23.55 -11.15
N TYR A 167 -17.31 23.58 -12.34
CA TYR A 167 -16.48 24.72 -12.72
C TYR A 167 -17.35 25.94 -12.96
N VAL A 168 -16.96 27.05 -12.35
CA VAL A 168 -17.55 28.38 -12.55
C VAL A 168 -16.42 29.31 -12.95
N ILE A 169 -16.67 30.24 -13.86
CA ILE A 169 -15.68 31.21 -14.29
C ILE A 169 -15.29 32.08 -13.09
N ASP A 170 -13.98 32.23 -12.88
CA ASP A 170 -13.41 33.24 -12.01
C ASP A 170 -13.11 34.48 -12.86
N GLU A 171 -13.87 35.56 -12.65
CA GLU A 171 -13.81 36.74 -13.52
C GLU A 171 -12.43 37.41 -13.51
N GLN A 172 -11.72 37.39 -12.37
CA GLN A 172 -10.38 38.00 -12.29
C GLN A 172 -9.33 37.18 -13.04
N GLU A 173 -9.36 35.87 -12.89
CA GLU A 173 -8.43 34.99 -13.58
C GLU A 173 -8.79 34.84 -15.07
N ALA A 174 -10.06 34.90 -15.42
CA ALA A 174 -10.52 34.78 -16.80
C ALA A 174 -10.01 35.92 -17.69
N GLU A 175 -9.85 37.14 -17.15
CA GLU A 175 -9.23 38.23 -17.89
C GLU A 175 -7.77 37.95 -18.22
N ALA A 176 -7.00 37.40 -17.28
CA ALA A 176 -5.62 37.01 -17.51
C ALA A 176 -5.54 35.89 -18.59
N VAL A 177 -6.45 34.93 -18.55
CA VAL A 177 -6.53 33.87 -19.57
C VAL A 177 -6.80 34.44 -20.97
N LYS A 178 -7.72 35.38 -21.10
CA LYS A 178 -8.00 36.07 -22.39
C LYS A 178 -6.75 36.77 -22.91
N ILE A 179 -6.05 37.52 -22.09
CA ILE A 179 -4.80 38.20 -22.46
C ILE A 179 -3.75 37.18 -22.95
N ILE A 180 -3.62 36.03 -22.26
CA ILE A 180 -2.66 34.98 -22.66
C ILE A 180 -3.03 34.44 -24.04
N PHE A 181 -4.30 34.16 -24.33
CA PHE A 181 -4.75 33.65 -25.63
C PHE A 181 -4.58 34.69 -26.71
N ASP A 182 -4.88 35.98 -26.46
CA ASP A 182 -4.70 37.05 -27.42
C ASP A 182 -3.22 37.25 -27.78
N LEU A 183 -2.32 37.15 -26.83
CA LEU A 183 -0.88 37.20 -27.05
C LEU A 183 -0.33 35.96 -27.81
N GLU A 184 -0.90 34.78 -27.56
CA GLU A 184 -0.50 33.54 -28.23
C GLU A 184 -0.94 33.58 -29.72
N ILE A 185 -2.18 33.98 -29.98
CA ILE A 185 -2.69 34.15 -31.37
C ILE A 185 -1.85 35.16 -32.14
N GLY A 186 -1.38 36.24 -31.50
CA GLY A 186 -0.49 37.23 -32.12
C GLY A 186 0.88 36.71 -32.52
N ARG A 187 1.36 35.65 -31.87
CA ARG A 187 2.67 34.99 -32.17
C ARG A 187 2.57 33.97 -33.32
N ALA A 188 1.42 33.40 -33.57
CA ALA A 188 1.24 32.39 -34.60
C ALA A 188 1.25 32.97 -36.04
N HIS A 189 1.38 34.29 -36.22
CA HIS A 189 1.40 35.00 -37.50
C HIS A 189 2.72 35.72 -37.82
N VAL A 190 3.83 35.32 -37.17
CA VAL A 190 5.16 35.84 -37.55
C VAL A 190 6.04 34.73 -38.10
#